data_e33d8f3cf8d727464a739c9958065320
#
_entry.id   e33d8f3cf8d727464a739c9958065320
#
_cell.length_a   1.000
_cell.length_b   1.000
_cell.length_c   1.000
_cell.angle_alpha   90.00
_cell.angle_beta   90.00
_cell.angle_gamma   90.00
#
_symmetry.space_group_name_H-M   'P 1'
#
loop_
_entity.id
_entity.type
_entity.pdbx_description
1 polymer ?
#
loop_
_entity_poly.entity_id
_entity_poly.type
_entity_poly.pdbx_seq_one_letter_code
_entity_poly.pdbx_strand_id
1 'polypeptide(L)'
;MSHEKHNNFKFKHSLGQNFITDEFLLEDIADESGITKDDCVLEIGPGNGALTRCLCDRAKYVVAVEIDKSLIPLLTSNLKEYKNVSIINSDFLNYDFNNIVMEFQSKSELCKPRIKVVANLPYYITSPIIQSLLQNPYISEMTLMVQKEVAERIVATPNTKDFGILTLACNYYADTEMIMIVSKECFFPKPKVDSAVVHFIKHPEATNDASTRKGELCETQLDNNYEKLFKLIKASFAQRRKKLLNSLTNAGYNKDSLAAAFAKLNFDENVRAENLSLDDYKNLLSLI
;
A
#
# COMPACT_ATOMS: atom_id res chain seq x y z
N MET A 1 -22.06 -26.88 17.74
CA MET A 1 -23.36 -26.21 17.37
C MET A 1 -23.53 -25.03 18.29
N SER A 2 -23.15 -23.85 17.84
CA SER A 2 -23.60 -22.58 18.42
C SER A 2 -23.74 -21.60 17.25
N HIS A 3 -24.94 -21.54 16.68
CA HIS A 3 -25.37 -20.47 15.80
C HIS A 3 -25.49 -19.20 16.65
N GLU A 4 -24.42 -18.45 16.80
CA GLU A 4 -24.48 -17.14 17.39
C GLU A 4 -25.22 -16.19 16.44
N LYS A 5 -26.21 -15.56 17.01
CA LYS A 5 -27.09 -14.57 16.42
C LYS A 5 -26.28 -13.45 15.77
N HIS A 6 -26.12 -13.49 14.46
CA HIS A 6 -25.71 -12.32 13.71
C HIS A 6 -26.86 -11.30 13.85
N ASN A 7 -26.67 -10.34 14.74
CA ASN A 7 -27.49 -9.14 14.83
C ASN A 7 -27.64 -8.54 13.44
N ASN A 8 -28.80 -7.94 13.14
CA ASN A 8 -29.30 -7.32 11.90
C ASN A 8 -28.34 -6.34 11.18
N PHE A 9 -27.05 -6.68 11.05
CA PHE A 9 -26.08 -5.87 10.32
C PHE A 9 -26.28 -6.07 8.82
N LYS A 10 -26.62 -4.98 8.10
CA LYS A 10 -26.72 -4.99 6.64
C LYS A 10 -25.35 -4.65 6.05
N PHE A 11 -24.72 -5.61 5.38
CA PHE A 11 -23.48 -5.38 4.64
C PHE A 11 -23.67 -4.32 3.56
N LYS A 12 -22.78 -3.35 3.50
CA LYS A 12 -22.79 -2.31 2.48
C LYS A 12 -21.89 -2.73 1.32
N HIS A 13 -22.47 -3.30 0.28
CA HIS A 13 -21.75 -3.66 -0.94
C HIS A 13 -21.00 -2.48 -1.57
N SER A 14 -21.51 -1.25 -1.42
CA SER A 14 -20.85 -0.03 -1.89
C SER A 14 -19.52 0.28 -1.20
N LEU A 15 -19.28 -0.28 0.00
CA LEU A 15 -18.04 -0.14 0.75
C LEU A 15 -17.12 -1.37 0.62
N GLY A 16 -17.48 -2.35 -0.23
CA GLY A 16 -16.66 -3.53 -0.47
C GLY A 16 -16.40 -4.38 0.78
N GLN A 17 -17.33 -4.42 1.73
CA GLN A 17 -17.17 -5.11 3.01
C GLN A 17 -17.11 -6.63 2.82
N ASN A 18 -15.93 -7.21 3.04
CA ASN A 18 -15.67 -8.65 3.08
C ASN A 18 -14.89 -8.94 4.38
N PHE A 19 -15.56 -9.54 5.36
CA PHE A 19 -14.94 -9.84 6.66
C PHE A 19 -14.28 -11.21 6.63
N ILE A 20 -13.08 -11.30 7.17
CA ILE A 20 -12.39 -12.58 7.36
C ILE A 20 -13.12 -13.34 8.47
N THR A 21 -13.46 -14.59 8.20
CA THR A 21 -14.15 -15.48 9.14
C THR A 21 -13.24 -16.55 9.73
N ASP A 22 -12.03 -16.69 9.21
CA ASP A 22 -11.01 -17.63 9.63
C ASP A 22 -10.09 -16.96 10.66
N GLU A 23 -10.19 -17.39 11.92
CA GLU A 23 -9.39 -16.83 13.02
C GLU A 23 -7.90 -17.18 12.89
N PHE A 24 -7.56 -18.36 12.37
CA PHE A 24 -6.16 -18.74 12.15
C PHE A 24 -5.50 -17.84 11.09
N LEU A 25 -6.24 -17.54 10.02
CA LEU A 25 -5.75 -16.62 8.99
C LEU A 25 -5.47 -15.22 9.55
N LEU A 26 -6.30 -14.73 10.49
CA LEU A 26 -6.08 -13.42 11.12
C LEU A 26 -4.80 -13.41 11.96
N GLU A 27 -4.55 -14.48 12.70
CA GLU A 27 -3.31 -14.66 13.48
C GLU A 27 -2.10 -14.75 12.55
N ASP A 28 -2.17 -15.54 11.47
CA ASP A 28 -1.11 -15.67 10.48
C ASP A 28 -0.77 -14.31 9.84
N ILE A 29 -1.77 -13.50 9.45
CA ILE A 29 -1.55 -12.15 8.91
C ILE A 29 -0.85 -11.25 9.92
N ALA A 30 -1.26 -11.32 11.20
CA ALA A 30 -0.66 -10.51 12.24
C ALA A 30 0.78 -10.96 12.56
N ASP A 31 1.07 -12.27 12.54
CA ASP A 31 2.42 -12.81 12.73
C ASP A 31 3.36 -12.46 11.59
N GLU A 32 2.91 -12.66 10.35
CA GLU A 32 3.68 -12.32 9.14
C GLU A 32 3.93 -10.80 8.97
N SER A 33 3.15 -9.95 9.66
CA SER A 33 3.39 -8.51 9.66
C SER A 33 4.63 -8.09 10.47
N GLY A 34 5.23 -8.99 11.25
CA GLY A 34 6.41 -8.71 12.07
C GLY A 34 6.20 -7.62 13.11
N ILE A 35 4.97 -7.45 13.61
CA ILE A 35 4.64 -6.45 14.63
C ILE A 35 5.17 -6.91 15.98
N THR A 36 5.71 -5.96 16.75
CA THR A 36 6.21 -6.15 18.11
C THR A 36 5.57 -5.15 19.09
N LYS A 37 5.79 -5.36 20.39
CA LYS A 37 5.32 -4.44 21.45
C LYS A 37 5.96 -3.05 21.42
N ASP A 38 6.88 -2.79 20.51
CA ASP A 38 7.48 -1.47 20.31
C ASP A 38 6.83 -0.71 19.14
N ASP A 39 6.00 -1.40 18.33
CA ASP A 39 5.45 -0.84 17.11
C ASP A 39 4.12 -0.10 17.32
N CYS A 40 3.97 1.02 16.62
CA CYS A 40 2.70 1.71 16.39
C CYS A 40 2.06 1.18 15.11
N VAL A 41 0.82 0.72 15.17
CA VAL A 41 0.14 0.09 14.05
C VAL A 41 -1.09 0.89 13.62
N LEU A 42 -1.15 1.21 12.33
CA LEU A 42 -2.33 1.77 11.69
C LEU A 42 -3.09 0.66 10.97
N GLU A 43 -4.36 0.50 11.29
CA GLU A 43 -5.29 -0.36 10.55
C GLU A 43 -6.30 0.48 9.79
N ILE A 44 -6.47 0.19 8.50
CA ILE A 44 -7.44 0.86 7.62
C ILE A 44 -8.58 -0.11 7.31
N GLY A 45 -9.80 0.28 7.67
CA GLY A 45 -11.00 -0.56 7.49
C GLY A 45 -11.04 -1.75 8.45
N PRO A 46 -10.99 -1.53 9.78
CA PRO A 46 -11.00 -2.60 10.78
C PRO A 46 -12.29 -3.44 10.76
N GLY A 47 -13.36 -2.91 10.18
CA GLY A 47 -14.62 -3.61 10.07
C GLY A 47 -15.23 -3.97 11.43
N ASN A 48 -15.33 -5.27 11.72
CA ASN A 48 -15.81 -5.77 13.02
C ASN A 48 -14.70 -5.84 14.09
N GLY A 49 -13.44 -5.51 13.74
CA GLY A 49 -12.31 -5.53 14.66
C GLY A 49 -11.64 -6.89 14.87
N ALA A 50 -11.89 -7.86 13.98
CA ALA A 50 -11.31 -9.19 14.12
C ALA A 50 -9.77 -9.16 13.98
N LEU A 51 -9.25 -8.50 12.93
CA LEU A 51 -7.81 -8.29 12.77
C LEU A 51 -7.28 -7.33 13.83
N THR A 52 -8.02 -6.27 14.18
CA THR A 52 -7.63 -5.29 15.19
C THR A 52 -7.25 -5.96 16.53
N ARG A 53 -7.99 -7.00 16.96
CA ARG A 53 -7.69 -7.75 18.18
C ARG A 53 -6.30 -8.39 18.11
N CYS A 54 -6.01 -9.12 17.03
CA CYS A 54 -4.70 -9.75 16.82
C CYS A 54 -3.57 -8.72 16.81
N LEU A 55 -3.82 -7.53 16.23
CA LEU A 55 -2.87 -6.42 16.25
C LEU A 55 -2.67 -5.84 17.66
N CYS A 56 -3.73 -5.65 18.45
CA CYS A 56 -3.65 -5.17 19.82
C CYS A 56 -2.85 -6.11 20.74
N ASP A 57 -2.96 -7.42 20.52
CA ASP A 57 -2.20 -8.43 21.26
C ASP A 57 -0.70 -8.36 20.99
N ARG A 58 -0.26 -7.80 19.85
CA ARG A 58 1.15 -7.72 19.41
C ARG A 58 1.74 -6.33 19.48
N ALA A 59 0.97 -5.30 19.14
CA ALA A 59 1.44 -3.93 19.03
C ALA A 59 1.57 -3.20 20.37
N LYS A 60 2.36 -2.13 20.37
CA LYS A 60 2.37 -1.13 21.46
C LYS A 60 1.05 -0.36 21.47
N TYR A 61 0.66 0.16 20.34
CA TYR A 61 -0.59 0.91 20.17
C TYR A 61 -1.14 0.77 18.76
N VAL A 62 -2.46 0.66 18.63
CA VAL A 62 -3.18 0.54 17.36
C VAL A 62 -4.07 1.76 17.15
N VAL A 63 -4.04 2.35 15.96
CA VAL A 63 -5.03 3.32 15.49
C VAL A 63 -5.82 2.68 14.36
N ALA A 64 -7.12 2.51 14.55
CA ALA A 64 -8.03 1.89 13.59
C ALA A 64 -8.94 2.95 12.95
N VAL A 65 -8.86 3.13 11.62
CA VAL A 65 -9.63 4.13 10.88
C VAL A 65 -10.75 3.46 10.10
N GLU A 66 -12.00 3.72 10.46
CA GLU A 66 -13.20 3.12 9.86
C GLU A 66 -14.11 4.20 9.25
N ILE A 67 -14.45 4.03 7.97
CA ILE A 67 -15.34 4.95 7.25
C ILE A 67 -16.83 4.70 7.58
N ASP A 68 -17.19 3.44 7.85
CA ASP A 68 -18.59 3.09 8.12
C ASP A 68 -19.00 3.38 9.57
N LYS A 69 -19.63 4.53 9.77
CA LYS A 69 -20.17 4.92 11.09
C LYS A 69 -21.08 3.85 11.74
N SER A 70 -21.74 3.01 10.93
CA SER A 70 -22.62 1.97 11.46
C SER A 70 -21.88 0.80 12.11
N LEU A 71 -20.58 0.63 11.80
CA LEU A 71 -19.71 -0.39 12.41
C LEU A 71 -19.09 0.08 13.73
N ILE A 72 -19.01 1.37 13.99
CA ILE A 72 -18.32 1.90 15.19
C ILE A 72 -18.86 1.32 16.51
N PRO A 73 -20.19 1.19 16.73
CA PRO A 73 -20.68 0.57 17.97
C PRO A 73 -20.24 -0.89 18.15
N LEU A 74 -20.25 -1.68 17.06
CA LEU A 74 -19.80 -3.07 17.06
C LEU A 74 -18.31 -3.16 17.32
N LEU A 75 -17.51 -2.37 16.59
CA LEU A 75 -16.06 -2.30 16.72
C LEU A 75 -15.66 -1.91 18.15
N THR A 76 -16.27 -0.86 18.71
CA THR A 76 -16.03 -0.43 20.10
C THR A 76 -16.37 -1.53 21.11
N SER A 77 -17.49 -2.24 20.90
CA SER A 77 -17.88 -3.36 21.76
C SER A 77 -16.88 -4.51 21.71
N ASN A 78 -16.39 -4.84 20.52
CA ASN A 78 -15.45 -5.95 20.32
C ASN A 78 -14.05 -5.65 20.85
N LEU A 79 -13.69 -4.36 20.95
CA LEU A 79 -12.37 -3.92 21.42
C LEU A 79 -12.36 -3.37 22.85
N LYS A 80 -13.46 -3.48 23.60
CA LYS A 80 -13.61 -2.89 24.95
C LYS A 80 -12.58 -3.34 25.98
N GLU A 81 -12.01 -4.55 25.83
CA GLU A 81 -10.99 -5.10 26.74
C GLU A 81 -9.59 -4.55 26.43
N TYR A 82 -9.37 -3.97 25.24
CA TYR A 82 -8.09 -3.43 24.83
C TYR A 82 -7.93 -1.96 25.22
N LYS A 83 -6.81 -1.63 25.88
CA LYS A 83 -6.48 -0.26 26.30
C LYS A 83 -5.52 0.43 25.35
N ASN A 84 -4.94 -0.31 24.41
CA ASN A 84 -3.92 0.12 23.47
C ASN A 84 -4.52 0.30 22.06
N VAL A 85 -5.74 0.78 21.94
CA VAL A 85 -6.40 1.04 20.66
C VAL A 85 -7.20 2.34 20.68
N SER A 86 -7.12 3.10 19.59
CA SER A 86 -8.01 4.21 19.26
C SER A 86 -8.79 3.91 17.99
N ILE A 87 -10.08 4.25 17.99
CA ILE A 87 -10.96 4.13 16.83
C ILE A 87 -11.25 5.53 16.29
N ILE A 88 -10.96 5.76 15.01
CA ILE A 88 -11.25 7.00 14.30
C ILE A 88 -12.31 6.72 13.25
N ASN A 89 -13.47 7.40 13.34
CA ASN A 89 -14.49 7.32 12.30
C ASN A 89 -14.24 8.38 11.24
N SER A 90 -13.56 8.02 10.15
CA SER A 90 -13.25 8.91 9.04
C SER A 90 -12.99 8.15 7.75
N ASP A 91 -13.07 8.87 6.62
CA ASP A 91 -12.49 8.40 5.34
C ASP A 91 -10.98 8.62 5.39
N PHE A 92 -10.22 7.52 5.33
CA PHE A 92 -8.76 7.55 5.41
C PHE A 92 -8.12 8.46 4.34
N LEU A 93 -8.63 8.44 3.10
CA LEU A 93 -8.05 9.23 2.01
C LEU A 93 -8.25 10.74 2.16
N ASN A 94 -9.25 11.15 2.93
CA ASN A 94 -9.56 12.55 3.21
C ASN A 94 -9.17 12.99 4.62
N TYR A 95 -8.61 12.08 5.44
CA TYR A 95 -8.23 12.37 6.82
C TYR A 95 -6.80 12.90 6.88
N ASP A 96 -6.59 13.97 7.64
CA ASP A 96 -5.23 14.51 7.85
C ASP A 96 -4.38 13.51 8.65
N PHE A 97 -3.37 12.96 8.00
CA PHE A 97 -2.47 11.97 8.59
C PHE A 97 -1.71 12.51 9.82
N ASN A 98 -1.50 13.82 9.92
CA ASN A 98 -0.88 14.42 11.09
C ASN A 98 -1.69 14.15 12.38
N ASN A 99 -3.01 14.05 12.28
CA ASN A 99 -3.84 13.68 13.44
C ASN A 99 -3.59 12.23 13.88
N ILE A 100 -3.30 11.31 12.95
CA ILE A 100 -2.89 9.93 13.27
C ILE A 100 -1.54 9.94 13.99
N VAL A 101 -0.59 10.72 13.48
CA VAL A 101 0.73 10.88 14.11
C VAL A 101 0.59 11.45 15.52
N MET A 102 -0.22 12.50 15.71
CA MET A 102 -0.47 13.09 17.03
C MET A 102 -1.14 12.09 17.99
N GLU A 103 -2.06 11.26 17.50
CA GLU A 103 -2.68 10.21 18.31
C GLU A 103 -1.61 9.21 18.80
N PHE A 104 -0.73 8.73 17.91
CA PHE A 104 0.37 7.86 18.30
C PHE A 104 1.32 8.53 19.29
N GLN A 105 1.70 9.80 19.06
CA GLN A 105 2.59 10.54 19.97
C GLN A 105 1.98 10.65 21.37
N SER A 106 0.68 10.97 21.45
CA SER A 106 -0.01 11.16 22.74
C SER A 106 -0.16 9.86 23.54
N LYS A 107 -0.28 8.71 22.87
CA LYS A 107 -0.61 7.42 23.47
C LYS A 107 0.58 6.49 23.62
N SER A 108 1.57 6.57 22.72
CA SER A 108 2.73 5.70 22.75
C SER A 108 3.96 6.32 23.41
N GLU A 109 3.90 7.61 23.80
CA GLU A 109 5.01 8.39 24.36
C GLU A 109 6.22 8.50 23.41
N LEU A 110 6.05 8.21 22.13
CA LEU A 110 7.10 8.30 21.12
C LEU A 110 7.07 9.68 20.44
N CYS A 111 8.17 10.41 20.50
CA CYS A 111 8.29 11.71 19.82
C CYS A 111 8.17 11.62 18.29
N LYS A 112 8.64 10.52 17.70
CA LYS A 112 8.59 10.23 16.25
C LYS A 112 8.20 8.76 16.04
N PRO A 113 6.91 8.43 15.99
CA PRO A 113 6.48 7.05 15.78
C PRO A 113 6.87 6.60 14.38
N ARG A 114 7.47 5.41 14.29
CA ARG A 114 7.50 4.62 13.04
C ARG A 114 6.20 3.85 13.00
N ILE A 115 5.45 4.04 11.94
CA ILE A 115 4.11 3.46 11.82
C ILE A 115 4.20 2.29 10.86
N LYS A 116 3.80 1.11 11.33
CA LYS A 116 3.49 -0.04 10.47
C LYS A 116 2.01 -0.01 10.12
N VAL A 117 1.68 -0.40 8.89
CA VAL A 117 0.28 -0.49 8.44
C VAL A 117 -0.07 -1.95 8.23
N VAL A 118 -1.15 -2.42 8.85
CA VAL A 118 -1.70 -3.75 8.58
C VAL A 118 -3.19 -3.61 8.29
N ALA A 119 -3.63 -4.06 7.10
CA ALA A 119 -5.01 -3.83 6.70
C ALA A 119 -5.52 -4.85 5.68
N ASN A 120 -6.80 -5.22 5.81
CA ASN A 120 -7.57 -5.82 4.74
C ASN A 120 -8.24 -4.71 3.93
N LEU A 121 -7.63 -4.26 2.83
CA LEU A 121 -8.07 -3.08 2.10
C LEU A 121 -9.36 -3.31 1.30
N PRO A 122 -10.30 -2.34 1.31
CA PRO A 122 -11.45 -2.36 0.42
C PRO A 122 -10.99 -2.34 -1.05
N TYR A 123 -11.48 -3.30 -1.86
CA TYR A 123 -10.97 -3.52 -3.22
C TYR A 123 -11.15 -2.34 -4.17
N TYR A 124 -12.21 -1.54 -3.98
CA TYR A 124 -12.54 -0.42 -4.88
C TYR A 124 -11.61 0.81 -4.73
N ILE A 125 -10.86 0.90 -3.62
CA ILE A 125 -9.95 2.02 -3.31
C ILE A 125 -8.52 1.57 -2.97
N THR A 126 -8.18 0.32 -3.26
CA THR A 126 -6.85 -0.24 -2.94
C THR A 126 -5.70 0.60 -3.49
N SER A 127 -5.72 0.93 -4.80
CA SER A 127 -4.61 1.67 -5.43
C SER A 127 -4.42 3.09 -4.88
N PRO A 128 -5.47 3.91 -4.69
CA PRO A 128 -5.34 5.20 -4.02
C PRO A 128 -4.78 5.11 -2.61
N ILE A 129 -5.21 4.12 -1.82
CA ILE A 129 -4.69 3.92 -0.45
C ILE A 129 -3.20 3.56 -0.50
N ILE A 130 -2.80 2.57 -1.32
CA ILE A 130 -1.39 2.18 -1.46
C ILE A 130 -0.54 3.39 -1.86
N GLN A 131 -0.97 4.20 -2.82
CA GLN A 131 -0.24 5.39 -3.24
C GLN A 131 -0.08 6.40 -2.10
N SER A 132 -1.15 6.68 -1.34
CA SER A 132 -1.11 7.58 -0.19
C SER A 132 -0.15 7.07 0.90
N LEU A 133 -0.16 5.76 1.18
CA LEU A 133 0.72 5.13 2.17
C LEU A 133 2.19 5.16 1.74
N LEU A 134 2.47 4.87 0.47
CA LEU A 134 3.83 4.88 -0.07
C LEU A 134 4.48 6.26 0.02
N GLN A 135 3.71 7.31 -0.24
CA GLN A 135 4.19 8.70 -0.17
C GLN A 135 4.33 9.24 1.25
N ASN A 136 3.74 8.56 2.24
CA ASN A 136 3.74 9.05 3.61
C ASN A 136 5.06 8.74 4.34
N PRO A 137 5.82 9.74 4.79
CA PRO A 137 7.15 9.52 5.37
C PRO A 137 7.15 8.93 6.79
N TYR A 138 6.01 8.90 7.47
CA TYR A 138 5.89 8.27 8.81
C TYR A 138 5.72 6.75 8.76
N ILE A 139 5.37 6.21 7.59
CA ILE A 139 5.16 4.78 7.41
C ILE A 139 6.48 4.11 7.06
N SER A 140 6.83 3.06 7.78
CA SER A 140 8.04 2.25 7.55
C SER A 140 7.77 0.95 6.83
N GLU A 141 6.70 0.27 7.19
CA GLU A 141 6.34 -1.05 6.68
C GLU A 141 4.83 -1.16 6.49
N MET A 142 4.40 -2.01 5.55
CA MET A 142 2.99 -2.26 5.33
C MET A 142 2.75 -3.74 5.04
N THR A 143 1.73 -4.33 5.66
CA THR A 143 1.24 -5.68 5.34
C THR A 143 -0.21 -5.54 4.92
N LEU A 144 -0.46 -5.62 3.62
CA LEU A 144 -1.74 -5.28 3.03
C LEU A 144 -2.36 -6.48 2.33
N MET A 145 -3.59 -6.82 2.71
CA MET A 145 -4.37 -7.78 1.95
C MET A 145 -5.17 -7.06 0.87
N VAL A 146 -5.01 -7.53 -0.37
CA VAL A 146 -5.59 -6.97 -1.58
C VAL A 146 -6.11 -8.09 -2.49
N GLN A 147 -6.83 -7.78 -3.55
CA GLN A 147 -7.17 -8.78 -4.56
C GLN A 147 -5.90 -9.41 -5.15
N LYS A 148 -5.91 -10.72 -5.41
CA LYS A 148 -4.78 -11.47 -5.94
C LYS A 148 -4.18 -10.84 -7.21
N GLU A 149 -5.02 -10.40 -8.16
CA GLU A 149 -4.56 -9.71 -9.37
C GLU A 149 -3.80 -8.41 -9.05
N VAL A 150 -4.22 -7.67 -8.03
CA VAL A 150 -3.53 -6.45 -7.59
C VAL A 150 -2.19 -6.79 -6.96
N ALA A 151 -2.14 -7.84 -6.13
CA ALA A 151 -0.90 -8.33 -5.54
C ALA A 151 0.11 -8.78 -6.62
N GLU A 152 -0.35 -9.57 -7.60
CA GLU A 152 0.47 -10.00 -8.75
C GLU A 152 1.07 -8.81 -9.51
N ARG A 153 0.29 -7.73 -9.68
CA ARG A 153 0.78 -6.48 -10.29
C ARG A 153 1.75 -5.71 -9.41
N ILE A 154 1.62 -5.75 -8.09
CA ILE A 154 2.54 -5.08 -7.15
C ILE A 154 3.92 -5.72 -7.24
N VAL A 155 4.00 -7.05 -7.18
CA VAL A 155 5.26 -7.81 -7.14
C VAL A 155 5.78 -8.25 -8.50
N ALA A 156 5.15 -7.79 -9.59
CA ALA A 156 5.54 -8.18 -10.95
C ALA A 156 6.97 -7.77 -11.30
N THR A 157 7.60 -8.53 -12.20
CA THR A 157 8.92 -8.23 -12.72
C THR A 157 8.84 -7.77 -14.17
N PRO A 158 9.84 -7.02 -14.69
CA PRO A 158 9.90 -6.65 -16.10
C PRO A 158 9.71 -7.85 -17.03
N ASN A 159 9.15 -7.62 -18.19
CA ASN A 159 8.82 -8.63 -19.21
C ASN A 159 7.63 -9.56 -18.86
N THR A 160 6.87 -9.25 -17.83
CA THR A 160 5.63 -9.97 -17.50
C THR A 160 4.39 -9.15 -17.87
N LYS A 161 3.25 -9.85 -18.04
CA LYS A 161 1.96 -9.20 -18.40
C LYS A 161 1.44 -8.28 -17.30
N ASP A 162 1.78 -8.56 -16.04
CA ASP A 162 1.27 -7.87 -14.86
C ASP A 162 2.12 -6.66 -14.47
N PHE A 163 3.34 -6.57 -15.05
CA PHE A 163 4.24 -5.44 -14.84
C PHE A 163 3.68 -4.12 -15.39
N GLY A 164 3.76 -3.06 -14.59
CA GLY A 164 3.20 -1.78 -14.99
C GLY A 164 3.45 -0.63 -14.02
N ILE A 165 2.65 0.42 -14.17
CA ILE A 165 2.79 1.67 -13.38
C ILE A 165 2.70 1.40 -11.88
N LEU A 166 1.79 0.49 -11.45
CA LEU A 166 1.64 0.15 -10.02
C LEU A 166 2.91 -0.50 -9.48
N THR A 167 3.48 -1.47 -10.21
CA THR A 167 4.74 -2.12 -9.87
C THR A 167 5.85 -1.10 -9.68
N LEU A 168 6.02 -0.21 -10.68
CA LEU A 168 7.06 0.84 -10.67
C LEU A 168 6.85 1.85 -9.53
N ALA A 169 5.58 2.16 -9.20
CA ALA A 169 5.26 3.02 -8.07
C ALA A 169 5.64 2.36 -6.72
N CYS A 170 5.33 1.07 -6.56
CA CYS A 170 5.73 0.34 -5.37
C CYS A 170 7.26 0.26 -5.25
N ASN A 171 7.94 -0.15 -6.31
CA ASN A 171 9.40 -0.29 -6.34
C ASN A 171 10.16 1.04 -6.16
N TYR A 172 9.52 2.19 -6.39
CA TYR A 172 10.12 3.49 -6.13
C TYR A 172 10.28 3.77 -4.63
N TYR A 173 9.34 3.29 -3.83
CA TYR A 173 9.28 3.59 -2.39
C TYR A 173 9.64 2.41 -1.49
N ALA A 174 9.50 1.16 -1.97
CA ALA A 174 9.58 -0.02 -1.12
C ALA A 174 10.03 -1.26 -1.88
N ASP A 175 10.65 -2.19 -1.17
CA ASP A 175 10.73 -3.59 -1.58
C ASP A 175 9.39 -4.26 -1.27
N THR A 176 8.92 -5.14 -2.17
CA THR A 176 7.61 -5.76 -2.06
C THR A 176 7.69 -7.27 -2.22
N GLU A 177 6.95 -8.00 -1.38
CA GLU A 177 6.85 -9.46 -1.45
C GLU A 177 5.41 -9.92 -1.22
N MET A 178 4.95 -10.89 -2.02
CA MET A 178 3.67 -11.57 -1.78
C MET A 178 3.91 -12.73 -0.82
N ILE A 179 3.47 -12.59 0.42
CA ILE A 179 3.74 -13.55 1.49
C ILE A 179 2.68 -14.65 1.60
N MET A 180 1.44 -14.39 1.14
CA MET A 180 0.33 -15.33 1.32
C MET A 180 -0.73 -15.16 0.25
N ILE A 181 -1.32 -16.29 -0.20
CA ILE A 181 -2.55 -16.29 -1.02
C ILE A 181 -3.72 -16.71 -0.13
N VAL A 182 -4.80 -15.94 -0.17
CA VAL A 182 -5.98 -16.13 0.68
C VAL A 182 -7.18 -16.48 -0.18
N SER A 183 -7.76 -17.67 0.07
CA SER A 183 -8.95 -18.11 -0.64
C SER A 183 -10.14 -17.20 -0.33
N LYS A 184 -10.95 -16.92 -1.34
CA LYS A 184 -12.23 -16.22 -1.18
C LYS A 184 -13.20 -16.93 -0.22
N GLU A 185 -13.01 -18.22 0.05
CA GLU A 185 -13.81 -18.99 1.01
C GLU A 185 -13.62 -18.53 2.46
N CYS A 186 -12.52 -17.84 2.76
CA CYS A 186 -12.21 -17.31 4.09
C CYS A 186 -12.99 -16.03 4.44
N PHE A 187 -13.88 -15.56 3.54
CA PHE A 187 -14.59 -14.30 3.72
C PHE A 187 -16.11 -14.44 3.75
N PHE A 188 -16.74 -13.55 4.51
CA PHE A 188 -18.19 -13.34 4.45
C PHE A 188 -18.53 -11.83 4.43
N PRO A 189 -19.32 -11.32 3.47
CA PRO A 189 -19.74 -12.01 2.25
C PRO A 189 -18.55 -12.47 1.41
N LYS A 190 -18.74 -13.57 0.67
CA LYS A 190 -17.69 -14.14 -0.19
C LYS A 190 -17.42 -13.23 -1.40
N PRO A 191 -16.18 -12.78 -1.60
CA PRO A 191 -15.79 -12.00 -2.78
C PRO A 191 -15.77 -12.87 -4.05
N LYS A 192 -15.67 -12.21 -5.22
CA LYS A 192 -15.63 -12.92 -6.51
C LYS A 192 -14.28 -13.58 -6.80
N VAL A 193 -13.19 -13.04 -6.23
CA VAL A 193 -11.80 -13.42 -6.49
C VAL A 193 -11.06 -13.71 -5.20
N ASP A 194 -9.99 -14.47 -5.27
CA ASP A 194 -9.08 -14.68 -4.17
C ASP A 194 -8.33 -13.39 -3.84
N SER A 195 -7.81 -13.32 -2.64
CA SER A 195 -6.95 -12.25 -2.15
C SER A 195 -5.50 -12.72 -2.01
N ALA A 196 -4.61 -11.79 -1.78
CA ALA A 196 -3.26 -12.10 -1.34
C ALA A 196 -2.78 -11.01 -0.38
N VAL A 197 -1.85 -11.39 0.48
CA VAL A 197 -1.17 -10.49 1.42
C VAL A 197 0.18 -10.12 0.83
N VAL A 198 0.43 -8.82 0.75
CA VAL A 198 1.69 -8.26 0.26
C VAL A 198 2.35 -7.50 1.39
N HIS A 199 3.62 -7.79 1.62
CA HIS A 199 4.47 -7.06 2.54
C HIS A 199 5.30 -6.02 1.79
N PHE A 200 5.46 -4.83 2.39
CA PHE A 200 6.22 -3.72 1.86
C PHE A 200 7.19 -3.24 2.92
N ILE A 201 8.47 -3.16 2.58
CA ILE A 201 9.51 -2.55 3.41
C ILE A 201 9.95 -1.27 2.72
N LYS A 202 9.62 -0.12 3.28
CA LYS A 202 9.96 1.16 2.65
C LYS A 202 11.45 1.44 2.72
N HIS A 203 11.97 1.99 1.63
CA HIS A 203 13.36 2.41 1.55
C HIS A 203 13.64 3.52 2.59
N PRO A 204 14.82 3.54 3.22
CA PRO A 204 15.16 4.52 4.27
C PRO A 204 14.97 5.98 3.84
N GLU A 205 15.31 6.30 2.60
CA GLU A 205 15.14 7.63 2.01
C GLU A 205 13.67 8.04 1.81
N ALA A 206 12.76 7.07 1.78
CA ALA A 206 11.32 7.30 1.68
C ALA A 206 10.64 7.44 3.06
N THR A 207 11.40 7.40 4.15
CA THR A 207 10.89 7.48 5.52
C THR A 207 11.49 8.68 6.27
N ASN A 208 10.81 9.14 7.34
CA ASN A 208 11.33 10.18 8.24
C ASN A 208 12.37 9.66 9.25
N ASP A 209 13.02 8.54 8.98
CA ASP A 209 14.02 8.01 9.89
C ASP A 209 15.28 8.90 9.91
N ALA A 210 15.42 9.69 11.00
CA ALA A 210 16.54 10.60 11.18
C ALA A 210 17.90 9.87 11.30
N SER A 211 17.89 8.56 11.59
CA SER A 211 19.13 7.75 11.71
C SER A 211 19.77 7.45 10.35
N THR A 212 19.00 7.52 9.28
CA THR A 212 19.43 7.18 7.91
C THR A 212 19.67 8.42 7.03
N ARG A 213 19.18 9.58 7.42
CA ARG A 213 19.38 10.83 6.66
C ARG A 213 20.79 11.39 6.88
N LYS A 214 21.73 11.01 6.03
CA LYS A 214 22.94 11.79 5.78
C LYS A 214 22.62 12.95 4.83
N GLY A 215 22.22 14.09 5.37
CA GLY A 215 21.94 15.32 4.63
C GLY A 215 20.45 15.60 4.46
N GLU A 216 20.11 16.89 4.56
CA GLU A 216 18.77 17.45 4.42
C GLU A 216 18.25 17.24 2.99
N LEU A 217 17.67 16.08 2.70
CA LEU A 217 16.79 15.93 1.54
C LEU A 217 15.43 16.49 1.95
N CYS A 218 15.18 17.71 1.53
CA CYS A 218 13.90 18.38 1.68
C CYS A 218 12.80 17.53 1.00
N GLU A 219 11.63 17.39 1.63
CA GLU A 219 10.44 16.73 1.08
C GLU A 219 10.15 17.13 -0.37
N THR A 220 10.45 18.37 -0.74
CA THR A 220 10.31 18.93 -2.10
C THR A 220 11.18 18.28 -3.17
N GLN A 221 12.29 17.61 -2.84
CA GLN A 221 13.18 17.01 -3.86
C GLN A 221 12.74 15.58 -4.25
N LEU A 222 12.25 14.81 -3.30
CA LEU A 222 11.68 13.48 -3.60
C LEU A 222 10.44 13.64 -4.51
N ASP A 223 9.56 14.60 -4.19
CA ASP A 223 8.34 14.87 -4.95
C ASP A 223 8.64 15.31 -6.39
N ASN A 224 9.59 16.22 -6.61
CA ASN A 224 9.96 16.68 -7.94
C ASN A 224 10.56 15.58 -8.83
N ASN A 225 11.39 14.70 -8.25
CA ASN A 225 11.98 13.59 -8.99
C ASN A 225 10.93 12.52 -9.31
N TYR A 226 10.03 12.23 -8.36
CA TYR A 226 8.90 11.34 -8.56
C TYR A 226 7.98 11.85 -9.69
N GLU A 227 7.56 13.10 -9.65
CA GLU A 227 6.66 13.66 -10.65
C GLU A 227 7.23 13.57 -12.08
N LYS A 228 8.49 13.94 -12.28
CA LYS A 228 9.16 13.84 -13.59
C LYS A 228 9.27 12.40 -14.06
N LEU A 229 9.71 11.50 -13.19
CA LEU A 229 9.86 10.08 -13.49
C LEU A 229 8.51 9.45 -13.83
N PHE A 230 7.49 9.70 -13.03
CA PHE A 230 6.16 9.11 -13.25
C PHE A 230 5.41 9.76 -14.42
N LYS A 231 5.73 10.98 -14.80
CA LYS A 231 5.27 11.57 -16.07
C LYS A 231 5.84 10.78 -17.26
N LEU A 232 7.14 10.46 -17.25
CA LEU A 232 7.79 9.63 -18.27
C LEU A 232 7.20 8.22 -18.31
N ILE A 233 7.06 7.55 -17.14
CA ILE A 233 6.49 6.21 -17.02
C ILE A 233 5.05 6.19 -17.56
N LYS A 234 4.18 7.10 -17.13
CA LYS A 234 2.79 7.19 -17.60
C LYS A 234 2.72 7.38 -19.11
N ALA A 235 3.57 8.25 -19.70
CA ALA A 235 3.67 8.44 -21.13
C ALA A 235 4.10 7.15 -21.85
N SER A 236 5.03 6.40 -21.28
CA SER A 236 5.50 5.11 -21.80
C SER A 236 4.38 4.06 -21.87
N PHE A 237 3.57 3.96 -20.81
CA PHE A 237 2.48 2.99 -20.70
C PHE A 237 1.16 3.43 -21.38
N ALA A 238 1.07 4.66 -21.89
CA ALA A 238 -0.14 5.16 -22.57
C ALA A 238 -0.53 4.31 -23.79
N GLN A 239 0.45 3.68 -24.45
CA GLN A 239 0.24 2.80 -25.60
C GLN A 239 1.03 1.49 -25.42
N ARG A 240 0.65 0.67 -24.45
CA ARG A 240 1.36 -0.53 -24.00
C ARG A 240 1.84 -1.47 -25.13
N ARG A 241 1.07 -1.62 -26.23
CA ARG A 241 1.42 -2.49 -27.37
C ARG A 241 2.40 -1.85 -28.36
N LYS A 242 2.76 -0.58 -28.21
CA LYS A 242 3.67 0.15 -29.13
C LYS A 242 5.10 0.11 -28.60
N LYS A 243 6.06 0.31 -29.52
CA LYS A 243 7.45 0.56 -29.17
C LYS A 243 7.56 1.79 -28.26
N LEU A 244 8.42 1.74 -27.28
CA LEU A 244 8.61 2.80 -26.28
C LEU A 244 8.95 4.14 -26.95
N LEU A 245 9.85 4.14 -27.94
CA LEU A 245 10.23 5.32 -28.70
C LEU A 245 8.98 6.04 -29.28
N ASN A 246 8.06 5.28 -29.89
CA ASN A 246 6.85 5.82 -30.48
C ASN A 246 5.90 6.40 -29.42
N SER A 247 5.74 5.69 -28.29
CA SER A 247 4.88 6.15 -27.20
C SER A 247 5.37 7.48 -26.62
N LEU A 248 6.68 7.60 -26.39
CA LEU A 248 7.28 8.81 -25.84
C LEU A 248 7.28 9.97 -26.87
N THR A 249 7.57 9.70 -28.14
CA THR A 249 7.49 10.72 -29.19
C THR A 249 6.07 11.26 -29.31
N ASN A 250 5.05 10.40 -29.27
CA ASN A 250 3.64 10.81 -29.29
C ASN A 250 3.24 11.62 -28.04
N ALA A 251 3.92 11.43 -26.93
CA ALA A 251 3.73 12.19 -25.71
C ALA A 251 4.50 13.55 -25.70
N GLY A 252 5.20 13.88 -26.80
CA GLY A 252 5.88 15.17 -26.97
C GLY A 252 7.36 15.18 -26.60
N TYR A 253 7.97 14.03 -26.32
CA TYR A 253 9.42 13.95 -26.10
C TYR A 253 10.17 14.05 -27.43
N ASN A 254 11.35 14.70 -27.44
CA ASN A 254 12.15 14.87 -28.64
C ASN A 254 12.69 13.53 -29.14
N LYS A 255 12.39 13.20 -30.40
CA LYS A 255 12.74 11.89 -30.99
C LYS A 255 14.24 11.67 -31.09
N ASP A 256 15.02 12.69 -31.43
CA ASP A 256 16.47 12.56 -31.62
C ASP A 256 17.18 12.40 -30.27
N SER A 257 16.72 13.14 -29.25
CA SER A 257 17.20 12.95 -27.86
C SER A 257 16.90 11.56 -27.34
N LEU A 258 15.68 11.03 -27.57
CA LEU A 258 15.31 9.67 -27.22
C LEU A 258 16.17 8.62 -27.94
N ALA A 259 16.40 8.79 -29.26
CA ALA A 259 17.22 7.85 -30.01
C ALA A 259 18.67 7.82 -29.50
N ALA A 260 19.25 8.99 -29.20
CA ALA A 260 20.58 9.10 -28.61
C ALA A 260 20.65 8.43 -27.22
N ALA A 261 19.63 8.65 -26.35
CA ALA A 261 19.54 8.04 -25.05
C ALA A 261 19.41 6.51 -25.15
N PHE A 262 18.57 6.00 -26.06
CA PHE A 262 18.41 4.55 -26.30
C PHE A 262 19.71 3.89 -26.74
N ALA A 263 20.43 4.53 -27.68
CA ALA A 263 21.74 4.04 -28.11
C ALA A 263 22.75 3.98 -26.95
N LYS A 264 22.78 5.02 -26.10
CA LYS A 264 23.68 5.10 -24.93
C LYS A 264 23.34 4.04 -23.86
N LEU A 265 22.04 3.72 -23.68
CA LEU A 265 21.57 2.71 -22.73
C LEU A 265 21.53 1.29 -23.32
N ASN A 266 21.93 1.11 -24.60
CA ASN A 266 21.84 -0.16 -25.32
C ASN A 266 20.42 -0.76 -25.33
N PHE A 267 19.39 0.07 -25.42
CA PHE A 267 18.02 -0.42 -25.52
C PHE A 267 17.75 -0.94 -26.94
N ASP A 268 17.03 -2.07 -27.01
CA ASP A 268 16.55 -2.61 -28.28
C ASP A 268 15.57 -1.61 -28.94
N GLU A 269 15.63 -1.47 -30.27
CA GLU A 269 14.73 -0.58 -31.02
C GLU A 269 13.24 -0.95 -30.90
N ASN A 270 12.94 -2.21 -30.50
CA ASN A 270 11.59 -2.73 -30.30
C ASN A 270 11.15 -2.71 -28.84
N VAL A 271 12.00 -2.21 -27.94
CA VAL A 271 11.71 -2.15 -26.51
C VAL A 271 10.36 -1.51 -26.23
N ARG A 272 9.62 -2.07 -25.28
CA ARG A 272 8.32 -1.56 -24.82
C ARG A 272 8.39 -1.10 -23.38
N ALA A 273 7.39 -0.38 -22.91
CA ALA A 273 7.32 0.12 -21.55
C ALA A 273 7.48 -0.99 -20.48
N GLU A 274 6.93 -2.16 -20.73
CA GLU A 274 6.96 -3.32 -19.82
C GLU A 274 8.31 -4.04 -19.75
N ASN A 275 9.25 -3.69 -20.61
CA ASN A 275 10.58 -4.31 -20.62
C ASN A 275 11.58 -3.56 -19.71
N LEU A 276 11.29 -2.32 -19.31
CA LEU A 276 12.19 -1.46 -18.56
C LEU A 276 11.93 -1.58 -17.06
N SER A 277 13.02 -1.81 -16.31
CA SER A 277 13.04 -1.70 -14.86
C SER A 277 12.88 -0.25 -14.40
N LEU A 278 12.69 -0.03 -13.10
CA LEU A 278 12.67 1.31 -12.51
C LEU A 278 14.00 2.05 -12.74
N ASP A 279 15.13 1.36 -12.64
CA ASP A 279 16.45 1.95 -12.84
C ASP A 279 16.69 2.31 -14.30
N ASP A 280 16.19 1.52 -15.24
CA ASP A 280 16.22 1.87 -16.66
C ASP A 280 15.45 3.17 -16.92
N TYR A 281 14.28 3.36 -16.29
CA TYR A 281 13.51 4.60 -16.37
C TYR A 281 14.24 5.80 -15.74
N LYS A 282 14.89 5.61 -14.58
CA LYS A 282 15.72 6.65 -13.95
C LYS A 282 16.88 7.05 -14.85
N ASN A 283 17.59 6.07 -15.44
CA ASN A 283 18.69 6.30 -16.35
C ASN A 283 18.20 7.02 -17.64
N LEU A 284 17.08 6.60 -18.22
CA LEU A 284 16.49 7.25 -19.37
C LEU A 284 16.14 8.71 -19.07
N LEU A 285 15.49 8.97 -17.93
CA LEU A 285 15.12 10.32 -17.51
C LEU A 285 16.33 11.26 -17.39
N SER A 286 17.47 10.73 -16.95
CA SER A 286 18.70 11.53 -16.78
C SER A 286 19.36 11.97 -18.09
N LEU A 287 18.94 11.39 -19.23
CA LEU A 287 19.53 11.62 -20.55
C LEU A 287 18.63 12.45 -21.51
N ILE A 288 17.38 12.74 -21.11
CA ILE A 288 16.39 13.42 -21.98
C ILE A 288 15.88 14.73 -21.39
#